data_0d0818fdaf6de7bb7f2e209258e29927
#
_entry.id   0d0818fdaf6de7bb7f2e209258e29927
#
_cell.length_a   1.000
_cell.length_b   1.000
_cell.length_c   1.000
_cell.angle_alpha   90.00
_cell.angle_beta   90.00
_cell.angle_gamma   90.00
#
_symmetry.space_group_name_H-M   'P 1'
#
loop_
_entity.id
_entity.type
_entity.pdbx_description
1 polymer ?
#
loop_
_entity_poly.entity_id
_entity_poly.type
_entity_poly.pdbx_seq_one_letter_code
_entity_poly.pdbx_strand_id
1 'polypeptide(L)'
;VIPMIFSDEVKAAQASRSPIVALESTIITHGMPYPQNVEVARQVEADIRAEGAVPATIAVIKGTLHIGLSDQELEELGQSKGVDKLSRADIAACIASGGTGATTVAATMIAAQAAGISVFATGGIGGVHKGAETSFDISADLQELAQTPVTVVAAGAKAILDLPKTLEVLETLGVPVIAVGQDEFPAFWSRNSGLNAPLRMDEPTQIAHAHRMRVAMGIPGGQLIANPIPTDSEIASEALAPIIALAQADADRHGITGKGVTPYLLQRIYELTKGQSLTANIALVRNNARLGARIAQALSTNDA
;
A
#
# COMPACT_ATOMS: atom_id res chain seq x y z
N VAL A 1 -12.47 -23.60 -3.00
CA VAL A 1 -11.51 -22.93 -3.92
C VAL A 1 -11.96 -21.48 -4.06
N ILE A 2 -11.01 -20.53 -3.90
CA ILE A 2 -11.30 -19.11 -4.07
C ILE A 2 -11.54 -18.85 -5.57
N PRO A 3 -12.65 -18.21 -5.98
CA PRO A 3 -12.85 -17.82 -7.38
C PRO A 3 -11.82 -16.75 -7.75
N MET A 4 -10.83 -17.10 -8.57
CA MET A 4 -9.68 -16.26 -8.87
C MET A 4 -9.39 -16.28 -10.38
N ILE A 5 -9.20 -15.11 -10.95
CA ILE A 5 -8.81 -14.92 -12.35
C ILE A 5 -7.47 -14.15 -12.37
N PHE A 6 -6.56 -14.62 -13.20
CA PHE A 6 -5.28 -13.96 -13.44
C PHE A 6 -5.29 -13.29 -14.81
N SER A 7 -4.70 -12.12 -14.93
CA SER A 7 -4.44 -11.53 -16.25
C SER A 7 -3.48 -12.42 -17.04
N ASP A 8 -3.48 -12.30 -18.36
CA ASP A 8 -2.60 -13.11 -19.20
C ASP A 8 -1.12 -12.84 -18.92
N GLU A 9 -0.79 -11.59 -18.62
CA GLU A 9 0.56 -11.17 -18.22
C GLU A 9 1.00 -11.84 -16.91
N VAL A 10 0.12 -11.88 -15.91
CA VAL A 10 0.40 -12.54 -14.62
C VAL A 10 0.49 -14.07 -14.79
N LYS A 11 -0.38 -14.69 -15.57
CA LYS A 11 -0.28 -16.14 -15.90
C LYS A 11 1.06 -16.48 -16.54
N ALA A 12 1.48 -15.70 -17.53
CA ALA A 12 2.77 -15.88 -18.21
C ALA A 12 3.93 -15.72 -17.22
N ALA A 13 3.88 -14.72 -16.33
CA ALA A 13 4.88 -14.50 -15.30
C ALA A 13 4.97 -15.66 -14.31
N GLN A 14 3.85 -16.19 -13.86
CA GLN A 14 3.81 -17.37 -12.97
C GLN A 14 4.41 -18.60 -13.65
N ALA A 15 4.07 -18.85 -14.92
CA ALA A 15 4.60 -19.97 -15.68
C ALA A 15 6.12 -19.90 -15.90
N SER A 16 6.65 -18.69 -16.11
CA SER A 16 8.09 -18.45 -16.30
C SER A 16 8.84 -18.16 -14.99
N ARG A 17 8.15 -18.10 -13.84
CA ARG A 17 8.71 -17.66 -12.55
C ARG A 17 9.33 -16.27 -12.60
N SER A 18 8.76 -15.40 -13.42
CA SER A 18 9.16 -13.99 -13.50
C SER A 18 8.68 -13.22 -12.27
N PRO A 19 9.38 -12.14 -11.87
CA PRO A 19 9.00 -11.35 -10.71
C PRO A 19 7.64 -10.66 -10.91
N ILE A 20 6.79 -10.71 -9.87
CA ILE A 20 5.46 -10.10 -9.87
C ILE A 20 5.36 -9.16 -8.67
N VAL A 21 4.76 -7.98 -8.86
CA VAL A 21 4.46 -7.01 -7.81
C VAL A 21 2.95 -6.78 -7.75
N ALA A 22 2.34 -7.05 -6.60
CA ALA A 22 0.95 -6.73 -6.35
C ALA A 22 0.75 -5.22 -6.16
N LEU A 23 -0.39 -4.71 -6.59
CA LEU A 23 -0.84 -3.34 -6.41
C LEU A 23 -2.26 -3.33 -5.85
N GLU A 24 -2.55 -2.41 -4.93
CA GLU A 24 -3.90 -2.18 -4.42
C GLU A 24 -4.79 -1.46 -5.42
N SER A 25 -6.09 -1.46 -5.19
CA SER A 25 -7.06 -0.74 -6.03
C SER A 25 -7.82 0.37 -5.31
N THR A 26 -7.71 0.54 -3.99
CA THR A 26 -8.35 1.67 -3.30
C THR A 26 -7.79 3.03 -3.74
N ILE A 27 -6.53 3.10 -4.13
CA ILE A 27 -5.96 4.32 -4.72
C ILE A 27 -6.69 4.74 -5.99
N ILE A 28 -7.23 3.80 -6.74
CA ILE A 28 -7.97 4.05 -7.98
C ILE A 28 -9.39 4.53 -7.67
N THR A 29 -10.09 3.84 -6.78
CA THR A 29 -11.53 4.05 -6.54
C THR A 29 -11.83 5.09 -5.46
N HIS A 30 -10.92 5.27 -4.49
CA HIS A 30 -11.12 6.10 -3.30
C HIS A 30 -10.01 7.15 -3.10
N GLY A 31 -9.01 7.19 -3.96
CA GLY A 31 -7.84 8.04 -3.78
C GLY A 31 -7.74 9.22 -4.74
N MET A 32 -8.29 9.08 -5.95
CA MET A 32 -8.14 10.07 -7.01
C MET A 32 -9.40 10.12 -7.89
N PRO A 33 -9.74 11.27 -8.48
CA PRO A 33 -10.84 11.37 -9.44
C PRO A 33 -10.46 10.76 -10.81
N TYR A 34 -11.47 10.29 -11.53
CA TYR A 34 -11.33 9.94 -12.94
C TYR A 34 -11.15 11.22 -13.80
N PRO A 35 -10.31 11.24 -14.85
CA PRO A 35 -9.52 10.12 -15.40
C PRO A 35 -8.15 9.92 -14.76
N GLN A 36 -7.71 10.80 -13.86
CA GLN A 36 -6.37 10.81 -13.29
C GLN A 36 -6.05 9.52 -12.53
N ASN A 37 -7.03 8.92 -11.86
CA ASN A 37 -6.87 7.64 -11.16
C ASN A 37 -6.39 6.52 -12.08
N VAL A 38 -6.98 6.39 -13.26
CA VAL A 38 -6.61 5.37 -14.25
C VAL A 38 -5.25 5.69 -14.89
N GLU A 39 -4.99 6.94 -15.20
CA GLU A 39 -3.70 7.38 -15.73
C GLU A 39 -2.55 7.05 -14.76
N VAL A 40 -2.73 7.34 -13.48
CA VAL A 40 -1.72 7.04 -12.45
C VAL A 40 -1.53 5.53 -12.28
N ALA A 41 -2.62 4.75 -12.26
CA ALA A 41 -2.52 3.30 -12.20
C ALA A 41 -1.71 2.72 -13.38
N ARG A 42 -1.96 3.19 -14.60
CA ARG A 42 -1.18 2.81 -15.79
C ARG A 42 0.29 3.21 -15.67
N GLN A 43 0.60 4.39 -15.14
CA GLN A 43 1.97 4.84 -14.93
C GLN A 43 2.71 3.96 -13.91
N VAL A 44 2.06 3.61 -12.81
CA VAL A 44 2.64 2.72 -11.78
C VAL A 44 2.91 1.33 -12.34
N GLU A 45 1.98 0.77 -13.11
CA GLU A 45 2.19 -0.50 -13.80
C GLU A 45 3.33 -0.43 -14.82
N ALA A 46 3.43 0.67 -15.58
CA ALA A 46 4.51 0.89 -16.54
C ALA A 46 5.88 1.00 -15.85
N ASP A 47 5.95 1.64 -14.67
CA ASP A 47 7.19 1.70 -13.87
C ASP A 47 7.65 0.31 -13.44
N ILE A 48 6.74 -0.57 -13.03
CA ILE A 48 7.07 -1.96 -12.65
C ILE A 48 7.59 -2.73 -13.87
N ARG A 49 6.93 -2.59 -15.03
CA ARG A 49 7.38 -3.25 -16.27
C ARG A 49 8.74 -2.75 -16.74
N ALA A 50 9.00 -1.44 -16.62
CA ALA A 50 10.29 -0.85 -16.95
C ALA A 50 11.45 -1.36 -16.08
N GLU A 51 11.15 -1.74 -14.83
CA GLU A 51 12.12 -2.38 -13.93
C GLU A 51 12.19 -3.91 -14.14
N GLY A 52 11.51 -4.49 -15.13
CA GLY A 52 11.60 -5.91 -15.47
C GLY A 52 10.74 -6.85 -14.61
N ALA A 53 9.73 -6.35 -13.94
CA ALA A 53 8.74 -7.13 -13.21
C ALA A 53 7.35 -7.01 -13.83
N VAL A 54 6.41 -7.84 -13.41
CA VAL A 54 5.03 -7.84 -13.89
C VAL A 54 4.10 -7.25 -12.82
N PRO A 55 3.31 -6.22 -13.12
CA PRO A 55 2.34 -5.67 -12.20
C PRO A 55 1.09 -6.54 -12.09
N ALA A 56 0.56 -6.67 -10.88
CA ALA A 56 -0.69 -7.34 -10.61
C ALA A 56 -1.60 -6.43 -9.76
N THR A 57 -2.34 -5.54 -10.40
CA THR A 57 -3.38 -4.74 -9.74
C THR A 57 -4.52 -5.66 -9.33
N ILE A 58 -4.93 -5.62 -8.06
CA ILE A 58 -5.87 -6.57 -7.45
C ILE A 58 -7.18 -5.89 -7.10
N ALA A 59 -8.28 -6.51 -7.49
CA ALA A 59 -9.65 -6.10 -7.13
C ALA A 59 -10.58 -7.31 -7.05
N VAL A 60 -11.71 -7.16 -6.37
CA VAL A 60 -12.83 -8.11 -6.49
C VAL A 60 -13.84 -7.53 -7.49
N ILE A 61 -14.16 -8.29 -8.54
CA ILE A 61 -15.13 -7.90 -9.56
C ILE A 61 -16.20 -8.98 -9.66
N LYS A 62 -17.44 -8.62 -9.36
CA LYS A 62 -18.59 -9.55 -9.39
C LYS A 62 -18.33 -10.88 -8.66
N GLY A 63 -17.81 -10.79 -7.45
CA GLY A 63 -17.51 -11.94 -6.59
C GLY A 63 -16.28 -12.76 -6.99
N THR A 64 -15.49 -12.30 -7.95
CA THR A 64 -14.26 -12.96 -8.37
C THR A 64 -13.05 -12.10 -8.04
N LEU A 65 -12.03 -12.72 -7.48
CA LEU A 65 -10.75 -12.06 -7.20
C LEU A 65 -9.92 -11.99 -8.48
N HIS A 66 -9.66 -10.79 -8.95
CA HIS A 66 -8.82 -10.53 -10.12
C HIS A 66 -7.40 -10.20 -9.68
N ILE A 67 -6.44 -10.95 -10.17
CA ILE A 67 -5.00 -10.78 -9.96
C ILE A 67 -4.36 -10.27 -11.24
N GLY A 68 -4.17 -8.97 -11.30
CA GLY A 68 -3.92 -8.25 -12.54
C GLY A 68 -5.24 -7.92 -13.24
N LEU A 69 -5.40 -6.66 -13.62
CA LEU A 69 -6.54 -6.17 -14.39
C LEU A 69 -6.15 -5.96 -15.84
N SER A 70 -7.05 -6.29 -16.76
CA SER A 70 -6.94 -5.83 -18.15
C SER A 70 -7.13 -4.31 -18.19
N ASP A 71 -6.69 -3.68 -19.29
CA ASP A 71 -6.87 -2.24 -19.46
C ASP A 71 -8.35 -1.82 -19.43
N GLN A 72 -9.24 -2.66 -19.96
CA GLN A 72 -10.67 -2.46 -19.90
C GLN A 72 -11.21 -2.54 -18.46
N GLU A 73 -10.81 -3.55 -17.69
CA GLU A 73 -11.24 -3.71 -16.28
C GLU A 73 -10.73 -2.57 -15.41
N LEU A 74 -9.51 -2.09 -15.66
CA LEU A 74 -8.92 -0.94 -14.98
C LEU A 74 -9.72 0.33 -15.28
N GLU A 75 -10.09 0.55 -16.54
CA GLU A 75 -10.91 1.68 -16.98
C GLU A 75 -12.31 1.63 -16.35
N GLU A 76 -12.98 0.47 -16.41
CA GLU A 76 -14.29 0.27 -15.81
C GLU A 76 -14.28 0.48 -14.30
N LEU A 77 -13.27 -0.05 -13.60
CA LEU A 77 -13.12 0.13 -12.16
C LEU A 77 -12.89 1.60 -11.79
N GLY A 78 -12.08 2.31 -12.57
CA GLY A 78 -11.77 3.73 -12.35
C GLY A 78 -12.97 4.66 -12.53
N GLN A 79 -13.94 4.27 -13.36
CA GLN A 79 -15.19 5.02 -13.58
C GLN A 79 -16.32 4.59 -12.65
N SER A 80 -16.21 3.42 -12.02
CA SER A 80 -17.28 2.83 -11.21
C SER A 80 -17.57 3.66 -9.97
N LYS A 81 -18.86 3.83 -9.68
CA LYS A 81 -19.36 4.45 -8.45
C LYS A 81 -19.88 3.38 -7.50
N GLY A 82 -19.71 3.61 -6.20
CA GLY A 82 -20.23 2.68 -5.18
C GLY A 82 -19.44 1.38 -5.07
N VAL A 83 -18.16 1.41 -5.45
CA VAL A 83 -17.24 0.29 -5.24
C VAL A 83 -16.93 0.17 -3.75
N ASP A 84 -17.09 -1.01 -3.18
CA ASP A 84 -16.81 -1.26 -1.78
C ASP A 84 -15.32 -1.14 -1.47
N LYS A 85 -14.99 -0.57 -0.30
CA LYS A 85 -13.63 -0.54 0.22
C LYS A 85 -13.41 -1.80 1.07
N LEU A 86 -12.67 -2.75 0.54
CA LEU A 86 -12.45 -4.05 1.17
C LEU A 86 -11.21 -4.09 2.03
N SER A 87 -11.39 -4.46 3.28
CA SER A 87 -10.31 -4.82 4.20
C SER A 87 -10.42 -6.33 4.54
N ARG A 88 -9.67 -6.78 5.53
CA ARG A 88 -9.66 -8.17 5.99
C ARG A 88 -11.07 -8.71 6.31
N ALA A 89 -11.88 -7.89 6.97
CA ALA A 89 -13.24 -8.27 7.38
C ALA A 89 -14.22 -8.37 6.19
N ASP A 90 -13.95 -7.69 5.11
CA ASP A 90 -14.94 -7.47 4.04
C ASP A 90 -14.75 -8.38 2.84
N ILE A 91 -13.49 -8.75 2.51
CA ILE A 91 -13.14 -9.39 1.25
C ILE A 91 -13.91 -10.70 0.99
N ALA A 92 -14.01 -11.56 2.00
CA ALA A 92 -14.72 -12.84 1.87
C ALA A 92 -16.23 -12.64 1.68
N ALA A 93 -16.82 -11.69 2.38
CA ALA A 93 -18.24 -11.36 2.25
C ALA A 93 -18.56 -10.76 0.88
N CYS A 94 -17.70 -9.89 0.36
CA CYS A 94 -17.82 -9.31 -0.97
C CYS A 94 -17.78 -10.40 -2.06
N ILE A 95 -16.85 -11.33 -1.98
CA ILE A 95 -16.76 -12.48 -2.90
C ILE A 95 -18.03 -13.33 -2.81
N ALA A 96 -18.46 -13.68 -1.61
CA ALA A 96 -19.61 -14.54 -1.38
C ALA A 96 -20.94 -13.93 -1.87
N SER A 97 -21.07 -12.60 -1.81
CA SER A 97 -22.26 -11.88 -2.27
C SER A 97 -22.25 -11.54 -3.76
N GLY A 98 -21.19 -11.87 -4.50
CA GLY A 98 -21.04 -11.48 -5.90
C GLY A 98 -20.76 -9.99 -6.08
N GLY A 99 -20.23 -9.32 -5.07
CA GLY A 99 -19.96 -7.87 -5.04
C GLY A 99 -18.74 -7.45 -5.83
N THR A 100 -18.59 -6.14 -5.97
CA THR A 100 -17.37 -5.51 -6.55
C THR A 100 -16.76 -4.59 -5.51
N GLY A 101 -15.46 -4.73 -5.29
CA GLY A 101 -14.74 -3.95 -4.30
C GLY A 101 -13.27 -3.77 -4.61
N ALA A 102 -12.75 -2.64 -4.17
CA ALA A 102 -11.33 -2.31 -4.24
C ALA A 102 -10.61 -2.79 -2.98
N THR A 103 -9.42 -3.33 -3.16
CA THR A 103 -8.62 -3.89 -2.07
C THR A 103 -7.76 -2.82 -1.39
N THR A 104 -7.85 -2.75 -0.05
CA THR A 104 -6.93 -2.00 0.83
C THR A 104 -5.59 -2.72 0.92
N VAL A 105 -4.64 -2.17 1.67
CA VAL A 105 -3.35 -2.84 1.94
C VAL A 105 -3.59 -4.25 2.51
N ALA A 106 -4.41 -4.39 3.56
CA ALA A 106 -4.71 -5.69 4.15
C ALA A 106 -5.33 -6.67 3.15
N ALA A 107 -6.37 -6.26 2.43
CA ALA A 107 -7.02 -7.12 1.45
C ALA A 107 -6.10 -7.49 0.27
N THR A 108 -5.24 -6.56 -0.16
CA THR A 108 -4.25 -6.83 -1.21
C THR A 108 -3.20 -7.84 -0.75
N MET A 109 -2.72 -7.75 0.49
CA MET A 109 -1.79 -8.73 1.06
C MET A 109 -2.39 -10.14 1.08
N ILE A 110 -3.65 -10.28 1.53
CA ILE A 110 -4.37 -11.56 1.56
C ILE A 110 -4.46 -12.15 0.14
N ALA A 111 -4.87 -11.33 -0.82
CA ALA A 111 -5.02 -11.75 -2.21
C ALA A 111 -3.67 -12.09 -2.86
N ALA A 112 -2.64 -11.30 -2.62
CA ALA A 112 -1.28 -11.55 -3.10
C ALA A 112 -0.74 -12.88 -2.59
N GLN A 113 -0.87 -13.16 -1.29
CA GLN A 113 -0.49 -14.46 -0.71
C GLN A 113 -1.25 -15.61 -1.37
N ALA A 114 -2.57 -15.49 -1.52
CA ALA A 114 -3.38 -16.51 -2.16
C ALA A 114 -2.97 -16.77 -3.63
N ALA A 115 -2.42 -15.76 -4.30
CA ALA A 115 -1.90 -15.83 -5.66
C ALA A 115 -0.41 -16.23 -5.74
N GLY A 116 0.28 -16.44 -4.61
CA GLY A 116 1.71 -16.76 -4.57
C GLY A 116 2.62 -15.56 -4.87
N ILE A 117 2.15 -14.32 -4.64
CA ILE A 117 2.91 -13.09 -4.86
C ILE A 117 3.47 -12.62 -3.51
N SER A 118 4.79 -12.42 -3.45
CA SER A 118 5.51 -12.11 -2.21
C SER A 118 5.83 -10.63 -2.03
N VAL A 119 5.61 -9.77 -3.04
CA VAL A 119 5.91 -8.33 -2.99
C VAL A 119 4.68 -7.53 -3.36
N PHE A 120 4.40 -6.51 -2.56
CA PHE A 120 3.33 -5.55 -2.81
C PHE A 120 3.88 -4.13 -2.64
N ALA A 121 3.58 -3.26 -3.59
CA ALA A 121 3.93 -1.83 -3.53
C ALA A 121 2.68 -0.97 -3.38
N THR A 122 2.73 -0.01 -2.48
CA THR A 122 1.63 0.92 -2.20
C THR A 122 2.17 2.33 -1.91
N GLY A 123 1.32 3.30 -1.72
CA GLY A 123 1.72 4.64 -1.30
C GLY A 123 2.13 4.67 0.18
N GLY A 124 1.24 4.24 1.05
CA GLY A 124 1.45 4.20 2.49
C GLY A 124 0.46 3.28 3.17
N ILE A 125 0.88 2.63 4.24
CA ILE A 125 0.00 1.77 5.04
C ILE A 125 -0.95 2.60 5.91
N GLY A 126 -2.04 1.97 6.35
CA GLY A 126 -2.81 2.43 7.49
C GLY A 126 -2.03 2.21 8.79
N GLY A 127 -2.53 2.75 9.86
CA GLY A 127 -1.88 2.70 11.16
C GLY A 127 -2.83 3.05 12.29
N VAL A 128 -2.29 3.56 13.36
CA VAL A 128 -3.04 4.06 14.52
C VAL A 128 -3.53 5.47 14.23
N HIS A 129 -4.84 5.69 14.28
CA HIS A 129 -5.41 7.02 14.10
C HIS A 129 -5.19 7.89 15.34
N LYS A 130 -5.10 9.22 15.13
CA LYS A 130 -5.04 10.17 16.24
C LYS A 130 -6.31 10.03 17.09
N GLY A 131 -6.16 9.97 18.42
CA GLY A 131 -7.26 9.70 19.34
C GLY A 131 -7.65 8.22 19.49
N ALA A 132 -6.84 7.30 18.99
CA ALA A 132 -7.10 5.86 19.08
C ALA A 132 -7.16 5.34 20.54
N GLU A 133 -6.58 6.05 21.50
CA GLU A 133 -6.70 5.75 22.93
C GLU A 133 -8.14 5.77 23.45
N THR A 134 -9.03 6.43 22.74
CA THR A 134 -10.47 6.48 23.05
C THR A 134 -11.35 5.79 22.02
N SER A 135 -10.98 5.89 20.73
CA SER A 135 -11.74 5.34 19.61
C SER A 135 -11.40 3.90 19.26
N PHE A 136 -10.20 3.43 19.61
CA PHE A 136 -9.60 2.18 19.15
C PHE A 136 -9.50 2.09 17.60
N ASP A 137 -9.48 3.22 16.91
CA ASP A 137 -9.38 3.25 15.44
C ASP A 137 -7.94 2.94 15.01
N ILE A 138 -7.70 1.65 14.78
CA ILE A 138 -6.42 1.08 14.35
C ILE A 138 -6.66 0.29 13.07
N SER A 139 -5.89 0.56 12.03
CA SER A 139 -6.01 -0.12 10.74
C SER A 139 -5.72 -1.62 10.84
N ALA A 140 -6.54 -2.41 10.15
CA ALA A 140 -6.29 -3.84 9.96
C ALA A 140 -4.98 -4.13 9.20
N ASP A 141 -4.40 -3.15 8.51
CA ASP A 141 -3.13 -3.31 7.81
C ASP A 141 -2.01 -3.74 8.74
N LEU A 142 -1.98 -3.24 9.99
CA LEU A 142 -0.95 -3.59 10.96
C LEU A 142 -1.03 -5.06 11.37
N GLN A 143 -2.25 -5.54 11.60
CA GLN A 143 -2.50 -6.95 11.91
C GLN A 143 -2.18 -7.85 10.73
N GLU A 144 -2.48 -7.40 9.51
CA GLU A 144 -2.20 -8.18 8.30
C GLU A 144 -0.69 -8.32 8.04
N LEU A 145 0.08 -7.25 8.24
CA LEU A 145 1.54 -7.30 8.18
C LEU A 145 2.13 -8.34 9.13
N ALA A 146 1.49 -8.57 10.28
CA ALA A 146 1.93 -9.57 11.27
C ALA A 146 1.59 -11.02 10.87
N GLN A 147 0.66 -11.24 9.95
CA GLN A 147 0.12 -12.58 9.65
C GLN A 147 0.44 -13.07 8.25
N THR A 148 0.55 -12.18 7.28
CA THR A 148 0.61 -12.50 5.86
C THR A 148 2.03 -12.27 5.32
N PRO A 149 2.71 -13.31 4.81
CA PRO A 149 4.12 -13.26 4.43
C PRO A 149 4.32 -12.54 3.07
N VAL A 150 3.99 -11.26 3.03
CA VAL A 150 4.19 -10.38 1.87
C VAL A 150 5.05 -9.19 2.29
N THR A 151 6.10 -8.90 1.53
CA THR A 151 6.92 -7.70 1.69
C THR A 151 6.16 -6.52 1.11
N VAL A 152 5.86 -5.53 1.94
CA VAL A 152 5.12 -4.32 1.57
C VAL A 152 6.07 -3.14 1.46
N VAL A 153 6.12 -2.51 0.29
CA VAL A 153 6.91 -1.30 0.04
C VAL A 153 5.99 -0.09 0.07
N ALA A 154 6.25 0.83 0.97
CA ALA A 154 5.44 2.03 1.19
C ALA A 154 6.32 3.22 1.62
N ALA A 155 5.82 4.44 1.51
CA ALA A 155 6.49 5.63 2.06
C ALA A 155 6.26 5.78 3.59
N GLY A 156 6.23 4.67 4.31
CA GLY A 156 5.83 4.59 5.71
C GLY A 156 4.31 4.48 5.88
N ALA A 157 3.81 4.94 7.01
CA ALA A 157 2.38 5.10 7.26
C ALA A 157 1.90 6.47 6.77
N LYS A 158 0.61 6.57 6.40
CA LYS A 158 0.02 7.83 5.93
C LYS A 158 0.21 8.94 6.96
N ALA A 159 0.58 10.14 6.52
CA ALA A 159 0.96 11.27 7.38
C ALA A 159 -0.15 11.76 8.32
N ILE A 160 -1.40 11.40 8.05
CA ILE A 160 -2.57 11.71 8.89
C ILE A 160 -2.64 10.89 10.17
N LEU A 161 -1.82 9.85 10.31
CA LEU A 161 -1.83 8.88 11.41
C LEU A 161 -0.93 9.32 12.56
N ASP A 162 -1.07 8.65 13.70
CA ASP A 162 -0.18 8.74 14.84
C ASP A 162 1.03 7.82 14.58
N LEU A 163 2.11 8.39 14.05
CA LEU A 163 3.27 7.61 13.64
C LEU A 163 3.98 6.92 14.81
N PRO A 164 4.21 7.60 15.98
CA PRO A 164 4.80 6.92 17.13
C PRO A 164 4.00 5.69 17.58
N LYS A 165 2.69 5.82 17.75
CA LYS A 165 1.83 4.69 18.14
C LYS A 165 1.77 3.60 17.06
N THR A 166 1.84 3.97 15.79
CA THR A 166 1.89 3.00 14.69
C THR A 166 3.15 2.14 14.77
N LEU A 167 4.33 2.75 15.04
CA LEU A 167 5.57 2.02 15.24
C LEU A 167 5.52 1.10 16.45
N GLU A 168 4.95 1.53 17.58
CA GLU A 168 4.77 0.71 18.78
C GLU A 168 3.89 -0.51 18.54
N VAL A 169 2.79 -0.35 17.80
CA VAL A 169 1.92 -1.49 17.44
C VAL A 169 2.65 -2.46 16.52
N LEU A 170 3.39 -1.97 15.52
CA LEU A 170 4.19 -2.82 14.62
C LEU A 170 5.27 -3.60 15.38
N GLU A 171 5.94 -2.96 16.34
CA GLU A 171 6.92 -3.62 17.21
C GLU A 171 6.26 -4.72 18.04
N THR A 172 5.17 -4.42 18.71
CA THR A 172 4.41 -5.40 19.52
C THR A 172 3.97 -6.61 18.69
N LEU A 173 3.58 -6.38 17.44
CA LEU A 173 3.17 -7.43 16.50
C LEU A 173 4.36 -8.17 15.85
N GLY A 174 5.59 -7.75 16.11
CA GLY A 174 6.80 -8.36 15.56
C GLY A 174 6.98 -8.14 14.05
N VAL A 175 6.46 -7.04 13.52
CA VAL A 175 6.61 -6.67 12.11
C VAL A 175 7.93 -5.92 11.92
N PRO A 176 8.87 -6.42 11.11
CA PRO A 176 10.06 -5.66 10.77
C PRO A 176 9.72 -4.39 10.01
N VAL A 177 10.19 -3.24 10.49
CA VAL A 177 10.10 -1.95 9.82
C VAL A 177 11.50 -1.56 9.36
N ILE A 178 11.72 -1.56 8.06
CA ILE A 178 13.03 -1.42 7.43
C ILE A 178 13.04 -0.15 6.59
N ALA A 179 13.78 0.87 7.01
CA ALA A 179 13.99 2.07 6.20
C ALA A 179 15.04 1.83 5.11
N VAL A 180 14.90 2.53 3.99
CA VAL A 180 15.80 2.45 2.84
C VAL A 180 16.47 3.80 2.63
N GLY A 181 17.81 3.81 2.54
CA GLY A 181 18.60 5.00 2.23
C GLY A 181 18.72 6.03 3.35
N GLN A 182 18.10 5.79 4.50
CA GLN A 182 18.15 6.65 5.68
C GLN A 182 17.83 5.87 6.95
N ASP A 183 18.17 6.42 8.12
CA ASP A 183 17.86 5.79 9.41
C ASP A 183 16.49 6.19 9.95
N GLU A 184 15.95 7.30 9.49
CA GLU A 184 14.68 7.85 9.95
C GLU A 184 13.50 7.22 9.23
N PHE A 185 12.43 6.91 9.98
CA PHE A 185 11.18 6.43 9.41
C PHE A 185 10.51 7.55 8.60
N PRO A 186 10.17 7.35 7.32
CA PRO A 186 9.58 8.39 6.49
C PRO A 186 8.12 8.66 6.90
N ALA A 187 7.71 9.91 6.72
CA ALA A 187 6.38 10.42 7.06
C ALA A 187 5.49 10.64 5.83
N PHE A 188 5.46 9.69 4.91
CA PHE A 188 4.63 9.69 3.71
C PHE A 188 5.00 10.81 2.73
N TRP A 189 4.44 12.03 2.87
CA TRP A 189 4.77 13.18 2.02
C TRP A 189 6.10 13.84 2.37
N SER A 190 6.67 13.51 3.52
CA SER A 190 7.95 14.02 3.99
C SER A 190 8.93 12.88 4.20
N ARG A 191 10.20 13.14 3.95
CA ARG A 191 11.25 12.16 4.19
C ARG A 191 11.50 11.93 5.69
N ASN A 192 11.27 12.95 6.49
CA ASN A 192 11.59 12.98 7.92
C ASN A 192 10.33 12.96 8.78
N SER A 193 10.32 12.13 9.81
CA SER A 193 9.26 12.05 10.84
C SER A 193 9.74 12.46 12.23
N GLY A 194 11.06 12.59 12.42
CA GLY A 194 11.68 12.71 13.74
C GLY A 194 11.80 11.40 14.51
N LEU A 195 11.46 10.26 13.88
CA LEU A 195 11.45 8.93 14.48
C LEU A 195 12.43 8.02 13.76
N ASN A 196 13.30 7.35 14.49
CA ASN A 196 14.19 6.35 13.88
C ASN A 196 13.39 5.09 13.50
N ALA A 197 13.70 4.54 12.33
CA ALA A 197 13.23 3.21 11.97
C ALA A 197 13.99 2.16 12.79
N PRO A 198 13.31 1.06 13.19
CA PRO A 198 13.98 -0.03 13.91
C PRO A 198 15.12 -0.68 13.15
N LEU A 199 14.99 -0.77 11.82
CA LEU A 199 15.96 -1.43 10.93
C LEU A 199 16.24 -0.56 9.71
N ARG A 200 17.41 -0.79 9.09
CA ARG A 200 17.81 -0.19 7.81
C ARG A 200 18.42 -1.25 6.89
N MET A 201 17.97 -1.28 5.65
CA MET A 201 18.59 -2.05 4.57
C MET A 201 18.48 -1.25 3.29
N ASP A 202 19.60 -1.02 2.62
CA ASP A 202 19.63 -0.14 1.45
C ASP A 202 19.55 -0.92 0.13
N GLU A 203 19.91 -2.21 0.14
CA GLU A 203 19.95 -3.04 -1.05
C GLU A 203 18.73 -3.97 -1.19
N PRO A 204 18.07 -4.01 -2.37
CA PRO A 204 16.96 -4.93 -2.62
C PRO A 204 17.27 -6.40 -2.34
N THR A 205 18.52 -6.82 -2.56
CA THR A 205 18.99 -8.19 -2.28
C THR A 205 19.00 -8.52 -0.80
N GLN A 206 19.38 -7.57 0.07
CA GLN A 206 19.31 -7.74 1.52
C GLN A 206 17.86 -7.86 1.99
N ILE A 207 16.97 -7.02 1.47
CA ILE A 207 15.54 -7.05 1.79
C ILE A 207 14.93 -8.39 1.35
N ALA A 208 15.24 -8.86 0.16
CA ALA A 208 14.81 -10.16 -0.35
C ALA A 208 15.34 -11.31 0.52
N HIS A 209 16.60 -11.23 0.94
CA HIS A 209 17.19 -12.23 1.84
C HIS A 209 16.50 -12.25 3.21
N ALA A 210 16.19 -11.10 3.79
CA ALA A 210 15.43 -11.00 5.04
C ALA A 210 14.05 -11.65 4.92
N HIS A 211 13.34 -11.43 3.80
CA HIS A 211 12.07 -12.11 3.52
C HIS A 211 12.24 -13.63 3.50
N ARG A 212 13.21 -14.14 2.75
CA ARG A 212 13.48 -15.59 2.68
C ARG A 212 13.82 -16.19 4.05
N MET A 213 14.58 -15.47 4.88
CA MET A 213 14.93 -15.93 6.23
C MET A 213 13.70 -16.02 7.14
N ARG A 214 12.79 -15.04 7.09
CA ARG A 214 11.51 -15.11 7.83
C ARG A 214 10.71 -16.35 7.45
N VAL A 215 10.57 -16.59 6.14
CA VAL A 215 9.84 -17.77 5.63
C VAL A 215 10.53 -19.07 6.07
N ALA A 216 11.86 -19.16 5.94
CA ALA A 216 12.62 -20.34 6.34
C ALA A 216 12.57 -20.62 7.85
N MET A 217 12.49 -19.59 8.67
CA MET A 217 12.33 -19.70 10.13
C MET A 217 10.90 -20.00 10.56
N GLY A 218 9.93 -19.98 9.63
CA GLY A 218 8.50 -20.16 9.95
C GLY A 218 7.91 -19.00 10.74
N ILE A 219 8.53 -17.81 10.70
CA ILE A 219 8.00 -16.61 11.35
C ILE A 219 6.83 -16.08 10.51
N PRO A 220 5.62 -16.00 11.06
CA PRO A 220 4.47 -15.50 10.32
C PRO A 220 4.62 -14.01 9.96
N GLY A 221 3.83 -13.57 8.99
CA GLY A 221 3.79 -12.17 8.56
C GLY A 221 4.89 -11.77 7.59
N GLY A 222 4.72 -10.58 7.09
CA GLY A 222 5.62 -9.93 6.15
C GLY A 222 6.59 -8.96 6.83
N GLN A 223 7.03 -7.98 6.05
CA GLN A 223 7.88 -6.88 6.50
C GLN A 223 7.45 -5.59 5.81
N LEU A 224 7.60 -4.47 6.50
CA LEU A 224 7.33 -3.14 5.96
C LEU A 224 8.65 -2.50 5.52
N ILE A 225 8.75 -2.22 4.23
CA ILE A 225 9.87 -1.48 3.65
C ILE A 225 9.44 -0.02 3.53
N ALA A 226 10.03 0.81 4.38
CA ALA A 226 9.75 2.24 4.47
C ALA A 226 10.71 2.98 3.52
N ASN A 227 10.20 3.30 2.33
CA ASN A 227 10.94 3.93 1.24
C ASN A 227 10.60 5.42 1.18
N PRO A 228 11.52 6.33 1.50
CA PRO A 228 11.23 7.76 1.53
C PRO A 228 10.81 8.29 0.16
N ILE A 229 9.89 9.25 0.15
CA ILE A 229 9.53 10.01 -1.04
C ILE A 229 10.78 10.62 -1.70
N PRO A 230 10.85 10.72 -3.05
CA PRO A 230 11.93 11.45 -3.72
C PRO A 230 12.08 12.88 -3.19
N THR A 231 13.30 13.33 -3.02
CA THR A 231 13.62 14.63 -2.39
C THR A 231 12.99 15.83 -3.10
N ASP A 232 12.92 15.77 -4.43
CA ASP A 232 12.34 16.82 -5.28
C ASP A 232 10.80 16.86 -5.26
N SER A 233 10.18 15.87 -4.66
CA SER A 233 8.72 15.72 -4.60
C SER A 233 8.16 15.80 -3.18
N GLU A 234 9.03 15.91 -2.16
CA GLU A 234 8.59 15.97 -0.77
C GLU A 234 7.90 17.30 -0.42
N ILE A 235 7.03 17.24 0.57
CA ILE A 235 6.44 18.40 1.24
C ILE A 235 6.98 18.38 2.67
N ALA A 236 7.66 19.45 3.09
CA ALA A 236 8.28 19.52 4.40
C ALA A 236 7.26 19.32 5.54
N SER A 237 7.65 18.56 6.56
CA SER A 237 6.78 18.22 7.71
C SER A 237 6.23 19.46 8.40
N GLU A 238 7.03 20.51 8.53
CA GLU A 238 6.63 21.78 9.15
C GLU A 238 5.52 22.49 8.37
N ALA A 239 5.54 22.37 7.05
CA ALA A 239 4.48 22.93 6.19
C ALA A 239 3.19 22.10 6.24
N LEU A 240 3.30 20.78 6.41
CA LEU A 240 2.17 19.86 6.47
C LEU A 240 1.46 19.84 7.82
N ALA A 241 2.19 19.99 8.92
CA ALA A 241 1.61 19.84 10.26
C ALA A 241 0.37 20.71 10.52
N PRO A 242 0.36 22.02 10.22
CA PRO A 242 -0.85 22.84 10.39
C PRO A 242 -1.98 22.47 9.43
N ILE A 243 -1.66 22.00 8.22
CA ILE A 243 -2.66 21.57 7.23
C ILE A 243 -3.36 20.31 7.69
N ILE A 244 -2.59 19.32 8.17
CA ILE A 244 -3.13 18.07 8.72
C ILE A 244 -4.00 18.36 9.95
N ALA A 245 -3.54 19.23 10.85
CA ALA A 245 -4.31 19.62 12.04
C ALA A 245 -5.65 20.28 11.67
N LEU A 246 -5.66 21.15 10.66
CA LEU A 246 -6.87 21.78 10.18
C LEU A 246 -7.82 20.77 9.54
N ALA A 247 -7.31 19.86 8.70
CA ALA A 247 -8.12 18.80 8.08
C ALA A 247 -8.75 17.89 9.14
N GLN A 248 -8.00 17.53 10.20
CA GLN A 248 -8.52 16.72 11.31
C GLN A 248 -9.63 17.47 12.07
N ALA A 249 -9.44 18.74 12.39
CA ALA A 249 -10.46 19.57 13.05
C ALA A 249 -11.73 19.69 12.19
N ASP A 250 -11.59 19.76 10.88
CA ASP A 250 -12.71 19.76 9.96
C ASP A 250 -13.45 18.40 9.96
N ALA A 251 -12.73 17.29 9.97
CA ALA A 251 -13.31 15.95 10.05
C ALA A 251 -14.11 15.75 11.35
N ASP A 252 -13.53 16.16 12.47
CA ASP A 252 -14.17 16.07 13.79
C ASP A 252 -15.47 16.90 13.83
N ARG A 253 -15.43 18.12 13.27
CA ARG A 253 -16.58 19.03 13.18
C ARG A 253 -17.73 18.46 12.33
N HIS A 254 -17.40 17.71 11.29
CA HIS A 254 -18.36 17.05 10.40
C HIS A 254 -18.77 15.64 10.88
N GLY A 255 -18.26 15.18 12.01
CA GLY A 255 -18.58 13.87 12.57
C GLY A 255 -18.12 12.68 11.69
N ILE A 256 -17.02 12.85 10.95
CA ILE A 256 -16.49 11.79 10.09
C ILE A 256 -15.83 10.73 10.94
N THR A 257 -16.23 9.47 10.78
CA THR A 257 -15.73 8.32 11.56
C THR A 257 -15.45 7.09 10.71
N GLY A 258 -14.70 6.13 11.24
CA GLY A 258 -14.46 4.82 10.65
C GLY A 258 -13.82 4.89 9.27
N LYS A 259 -14.31 4.09 8.33
CA LYS A 259 -13.75 3.97 6.96
C LYS A 259 -13.77 5.29 6.16
N GLY A 260 -14.58 6.27 6.56
CA GLY A 260 -14.68 7.57 5.91
C GLY A 260 -13.55 8.55 6.28
N VAL A 261 -12.85 8.34 7.38
CA VAL A 261 -11.83 9.28 7.89
C VAL A 261 -10.68 9.49 6.90
N THR A 262 -10.04 8.42 6.46
CA THR A 262 -8.89 8.51 5.55
C THR A 262 -9.24 9.20 4.22
N PRO A 263 -10.29 8.79 3.48
CA PRO A 263 -10.67 9.48 2.24
C PRO A 263 -10.99 10.96 2.45
N TYR A 264 -11.70 11.29 3.52
CA TYR A 264 -12.03 12.69 3.85
C TYR A 264 -10.77 13.52 4.10
N LEU A 265 -9.86 13.04 4.95
CA LEU A 265 -8.63 13.77 5.29
C LEU A 265 -7.74 13.97 4.05
N LEU A 266 -7.57 12.94 3.22
CA LEU A 266 -6.78 13.05 2.00
C LEU A 266 -7.38 14.06 1.02
N GLN A 267 -8.70 14.06 0.85
CA GLN A 267 -9.41 15.04 0.02
C GLN A 267 -9.25 16.46 0.58
N ARG A 268 -9.42 16.63 1.89
CA ARG A 268 -9.31 17.94 2.52
C ARG A 268 -7.89 18.50 2.45
N ILE A 269 -6.88 17.65 2.63
CA ILE A 269 -5.47 18.03 2.49
C ILE A 269 -5.15 18.37 1.02
N TYR A 270 -5.71 17.63 0.06
CA TYR A 270 -5.60 17.97 -1.36
C TYR A 270 -6.08 19.41 -1.64
N GLU A 271 -7.25 19.77 -1.12
CA GLU A 271 -7.79 21.14 -1.26
C GLU A 271 -6.88 22.18 -0.61
N LEU A 272 -6.47 21.95 0.64
CA LEU A 272 -5.63 22.87 1.42
C LEU A 272 -4.23 23.05 0.81
N THR A 273 -3.69 22.00 0.18
CA THR A 273 -2.37 22.04 -0.50
C THR A 273 -2.48 22.44 -1.98
N LYS A 274 -3.67 22.79 -2.46
CA LYS A 274 -3.92 23.13 -3.87
C LYS A 274 -3.38 22.07 -4.84
N GLY A 275 -3.56 20.80 -4.48
CA GLY A 275 -3.17 19.66 -5.29
C GLY A 275 -1.74 19.14 -5.09
N GLN A 276 -0.90 19.82 -4.33
CA GLN A 276 0.49 19.38 -4.09
C GLN A 276 0.57 18.00 -3.44
N SER A 277 -0.33 17.69 -2.50
CA SER A 277 -0.36 16.38 -1.84
C SER A 277 -0.61 15.24 -2.83
N LEU A 278 -1.41 15.47 -3.87
CA LEU A 278 -1.65 14.46 -4.91
C LEU A 278 -0.41 14.25 -5.80
N THR A 279 0.27 15.33 -6.19
CA THR A 279 1.53 15.24 -6.93
C THR A 279 2.59 14.45 -6.13
N ALA A 280 2.70 14.71 -4.84
CA ALA A 280 3.56 13.97 -3.94
C ALA A 280 3.15 12.49 -3.83
N ASN A 281 1.85 12.19 -3.71
CA ASN A 281 1.32 10.82 -3.70
C ASN A 281 1.72 10.04 -4.96
N ILE A 282 1.59 10.65 -6.12
CA ILE A 282 1.97 10.02 -7.39
C ILE A 282 3.47 9.71 -7.40
N ALA A 283 4.30 10.66 -6.98
CA ALA A 283 5.75 10.48 -6.94
C ALA A 283 6.17 9.35 -5.99
N LEU A 284 5.62 9.32 -4.77
CA LEU A 284 5.99 8.29 -3.80
C LEU A 284 5.50 6.89 -4.19
N VAL A 285 4.31 6.76 -4.75
CA VAL A 285 3.79 5.44 -5.17
C VAL A 285 4.58 4.87 -6.33
N ARG A 286 4.96 5.70 -7.29
CA ARG A 286 5.83 5.31 -8.42
C ARG A 286 7.23 4.90 -7.94
N ASN A 287 7.81 5.64 -6.99
CA ASN A 287 9.09 5.30 -6.38
C ASN A 287 9.03 3.95 -5.65
N ASN A 288 7.96 3.69 -4.89
CA ASN A 288 7.73 2.42 -4.19
C ASN A 288 7.53 1.26 -5.18
N ALA A 289 6.82 1.48 -6.28
CA ALA A 289 6.62 0.48 -7.31
C ALA A 289 7.94 0.01 -7.94
N ARG A 290 8.84 0.94 -8.24
CA ARG A 290 10.17 0.62 -8.79
C ARG A 290 11.02 -0.17 -7.79
N LEU A 291 11.05 0.23 -6.52
CA LEU A 291 11.74 -0.52 -5.49
C LEU A 291 11.13 -1.92 -5.30
N GLY A 292 9.79 -2.01 -5.28
CA GLY A 292 9.07 -3.29 -5.22
C GLY A 292 9.46 -4.23 -6.35
N ALA A 293 9.58 -3.72 -7.57
CA ALA A 293 10.02 -4.51 -8.71
C ALA A 293 11.45 -5.04 -8.54
N ARG A 294 12.38 -4.23 -8.06
CA ARG A 294 13.76 -4.65 -7.79
C ARG A 294 13.83 -5.71 -6.67
N ILE A 295 13.02 -5.57 -5.63
CA ILE A 295 12.93 -6.58 -4.56
C ILE A 295 12.34 -7.89 -5.11
N ALA A 296 11.28 -7.81 -5.93
CA ALA A 296 10.68 -8.99 -6.56
C ALA A 296 11.67 -9.71 -7.48
N GLN A 297 12.50 -8.99 -8.22
CA GLN A 297 13.59 -9.57 -9.01
C GLN A 297 14.61 -10.29 -8.13
N ALA A 298 15.05 -9.65 -7.04
CA ALA A 298 15.98 -10.26 -6.09
C ALA A 298 15.40 -11.50 -5.40
N LEU A 299 14.07 -11.60 -5.25
CA LEU A 299 13.40 -12.79 -4.73
C LEU A 299 13.30 -13.90 -5.77
N SER A 300 13.18 -13.58 -7.06
CA SER A 300 13.08 -14.58 -8.14
C SER A 300 14.45 -15.14 -8.58
N THR A 301 15.54 -14.43 -8.34
CA THR A 301 16.88 -14.97 -8.51
C THR A 301 17.17 -15.93 -7.36
N ASN A 302 17.29 -17.24 -7.65
CA ASN A 302 17.83 -18.18 -6.69
C ASN A 302 19.32 -17.86 -6.51
N ASP A 303 19.65 -17.15 -5.45
CA ASP A 303 21.02 -17.18 -4.95
C ASP A 303 21.22 -18.58 -4.35
N ALA A 304 22.05 -19.36 -5.02
CA ALA A 304 22.51 -20.67 -4.61
C ALA A 304 23.33 -20.58 -3.32
#